data_dfc67ba83ae6cb3a6c430996a9adf056
#
_entry.id   dfc67ba83ae6cb3a6c430996a9adf056
#
_cell.length_a   1.000
_cell.length_b   1.000
_cell.length_c   1.000
_cell.angle_alpha   90.00
_cell.angle_beta   90.00
_cell.angle_gamma   90.00
#
_symmetry.space_group_name_H-M   'P 1'
#
loop_
_entity.id
_entity.type
_entity.pdbx_description
1 polymer ?
#
loop_
_entity_poly.entity_id
_entity_poly.type
_entity_poly.pdbx_seq_one_letter_code
_entity_poly.pdbx_strand_id
1 'polypeptide(L)'
;IPVAIRMLDNVIDLNFYPHAKVKHTNLKSRAIGLGVMGEAQMLAEQHIAWGSYEHFSKIDEVMEAISYNAILASSNLAIEKGAYPEFPGSKWSKGIFPIDTANEEAKKLVDRGGLFGYMYDWDNLKEKVKQNGMRNGYLMAIAPTSSISILVGTTQTIEPVYKRKWFEENLSGMIPVVAPNLNPDTWGFYTPAYELDQRVLIKAGAIRQKWIDQGQSLNIFITLDKASGKYLNDIYMLAWKLGVKSTYYLRSQSPENKLEVADRSIECEGCQ
;
A
#
# COMPACT_ATOMS: atom_id res chain seq x y z
N ILE A 1 9.10 -0.53 -12.78
CA ILE A 1 8.47 0.74 -12.35
C ILE A 1 8.35 1.70 -13.52
N PRO A 2 9.38 2.04 -14.31
CA PRO A 2 9.25 2.99 -15.41
C PRO A 2 8.17 2.63 -16.44
N VAL A 3 8.05 1.35 -16.79
CA VAL A 3 6.99 0.86 -17.69
C VAL A 3 5.61 1.08 -17.08
N ALA A 4 5.43 0.76 -15.80
CA ALA A 4 4.15 0.94 -15.10
C ALA A 4 3.72 2.43 -15.06
N ILE A 5 4.63 3.34 -14.74
CA ILE A 5 4.37 4.79 -14.76
C ILE A 5 3.97 5.26 -16.16
N ARG A 6 4.66 4.81 -17.20
CA ARG A 6 4.31 5.11 -18.60
C ARG A 6 2.94 4.57 -18.99
N MET A 7 2.63 3.33 -18.60
CA MET A 7 1.31 2.74 -18.89
C MET A 7 0.19 3.54 -18.22
N LEU A 8 0.34 3.87 -16.93
CA LEU A 8 -0.63 4.68 -16.20
C LEU A 8 -0.78 6.09 -16.79
N ASP A 9 0.31 6.75 -17.18
CA ASP A 9 0.25 8.04 -17.86
C ASP A 9 -0.48 7.96 -19.21
N ASN A 10 -0.25 6.91 -20.01
CA ASN A 10 -0.92 6.71 -21.27
C ASN A 10 -2.43 6.48 -21.10
N VAL A 11 -2.88 5.82 -20.02
CA VAL A 11 -4.31 5.64 -19.74
C VAL A 11 -5.03 6.98 -19.61
N ILE A 12 -4.39 8.02 -19.05
CA ILE A 12 -4.99 9.36 -18.95
C ILE A 12 -5.32 9.91 -20.34
N ASP A 13 -4.47 9.69 -21.33
CA ASP A 13 -4.68 10.21 -22.69
C ASP A 13 -5.64 9.33 -23.51
N LEU A 14 -5.64 8.01 -23.29
CA LEU A 14 -6.43 7.05 -24.04
C LEU A 14 -7.83 6.83 -23.48
N ASN A 15 -8.08 7.25 -22.24
CA ASN A 15 -9.35 6.98 -21.55
C ASN A 15 -10.50 7.81 -22.13
N PHE A 16 -11.71 7.24 -22.07
CA PHE A 16 -12.94 7.97 -22.35
C PHE A 16 -13.35 8.81 -21.13
N TYR A 17 -13.64 10.06 -21.36
CA TYR A 17 -14.11 10.99 -20.34
C TYR A 17 -15.60 11.34 -20.56
N PRO A 18 -16.50 10.92 -19.65
CA PRO A 18 -17.94 11.15 -19.82
C PRO A 18 -18.34 12.62 -19.68
N HIS A 19 -17.47 13.46 -19.11
CA HIS A 19 -17.75 14.87 -18.88
C HIS A 19 -16.50 15.74 -19.07
N ALA A 20 -16.66 16.91 -19.69
CA ALA A 20 -15.56 17.83 -19.99
C ALA A 20 -14.77 18.28 -18.74
N LYS A 21 -15.44 18.50 -17.59
CA LYS A 21 -14.76 18.86 -16.33
C LYS A 21 -13.85 17.74 -15.82
N VAL A 22 -14.28 16.48 -15.95
CA VAL A 22 -13.46 15.31 -15.58
C VAL A 22 -12.21 15.25 -16.45
N LYS A 23 -12.39 15.39 -17.78
CA LYS A 23 -11.27 15.46 -18.72
C LYS A 23 -10.30 16.58 -18.37
N HIS A 24 -10.82 17.78 -18.12
CA HIS A 24 -10.01 18.96 -17.77
C HIS A 24 -9.14 18.69 -16.53
N THR A 25 -9.74 18.19 -15.45
CA THR A 25 -9.03 17.91 -14.19
C THR A 25 -7.97 16.85 -14.38
N ASN A 26 -8.31 15.73 -15.05
CA ASN A 26 -7.34 14.65 -15.27
C ASN A 26 -6.15 15.09 -16.13
N LEU A 27 -6.39 15.82 -17.22
CA LEU A 27 -5.31 16.32 -18.07
C LEU A 27 -4.45 17.39 -17.39
N LYS A 28 -5.07 18.18 -16.48
CA LYS A 28 -4.39 19.27 -15.78
C LYS A 28 -3.46 18.77 -14.66
N SER A 29 -3.92 17.82 -13.87
CA SER A 29 -3.13 17.24 -12.75
C SER A 29 -2.33 16.00 -13.15
N ARG A 30 -2.79 15.24 -14.15
CA ARG A 30 -2.23 13.95 -14.58
C ARG A 30 -1.94 13.00 -13.40
N ALA A 31 -2.90 12.92 -12.47
CA ALA A 31 -2.79 12.08 -11.29
C ALA A 31 -2.87 10.59 -11.65
N ILE A 32 -1.95 9.81 -11.14
CA ILE A 32 -1.94 8.35 -11.20
C ILE A 32 -1.77 7.77 -9.80
N GLY A 33 -1.95 6.46 -9.64
CA GLY A 33 -1.81 5.78 -8.36
C GLY A 33 -1.13 4.42 -8.52
N LEU A 34 0.20 4.40 -8.59
CA LEU A 34 0.96 3.16 -8.51
C LEU A 34 0.98 2.67 -7.07
N GLY A 35 0.60 1.41 -6.84
CA GLY A 35 0.60 0.76 -5.54
C GLY A 35 1.23 -0.62 -5.59
N VAL A 36 1.21 -1.30 -4.44
CA VAL A 36 1.75 -2.64 -4.24
C VAL A 36 0.69 -3.58 -3.69
N MET A 37 0.87 -4.87 -3.93
CA MET A 37 0.14 -5.98 -3.32
C MET A 37 1.12 -7.12 -3.07
N GLY A 38 0.69 -8.16 -2.35
CA GLY A 38 1.54 -9.33 -2.12
C GLY A 38 2.48 -9.21 -0.93
N GLU A 39 2.30 -8.24 -0.02
CA GLU A 39 3.19 -8.06 1.13
C GLU A 39 3.20 -9.30 2.03
N ALA A 40 2.04 -9.90 2.31
CA ALA A 40 1.98 -11.11 3.14
C ALA A 40 2.73 -12.29 2.51
N GLN A 41 2.62 -12.47 1.20
CA GLN A 41 3.38 -13.49 0.48
C GLN A 41 4.88 -13.21 0.52
N MET A 42 5.29 -11.97 0.23
CA MET A 42 6.71 -11.58 0.28
C MET A 42 7.33 -11.87 1.65
N LEU A 43 6.63 -11.53 2.73
CA LEU A 43 7.11 -11.76 4.09
C LEU A 43 7.20 -13.26 4.40
N ALA A 44 6.17 -14.03 4.02
CA ALA A 44 6.14 -15.46 4.28
C ALA A 44 7.26 -16.21 3.51
N GLU A 45 7.48 -15.89 2.25
CA GLU A 45 8.53 -16.49 1.43
C GLU A 45 9.94 -16.11 1.88
N GLN A 46 10.11 -14.95 2.51
CA GLN A 46 11.39 -14.53 3.09
C GLN A 46 11.53 -14.92 4.57
N HIS A 47 10.58 -15.65 5.14
CA HIS A 47 10.54 -16.07 6.54
C HIS A 47 10.62 -14.88 7.51
N ILE A 48 9.95 -13.78 7.18
CA ILE A 48 9.89 -12.57 7.98
C ILE A 48 8.58 -12.53 8.77
N ALA A 49 8.68 -12.44 10.08
CA ALA A 49 7.51 -12.36 10.95
C ALA A 49 6.88 -10.97 10.95
N TRP A 50 5.55 -10.90 10.92
CA TRP A 50 4.81 -9.65 11.05
C TRP A 50 5.15 -8.90 12.34
N GLY A 51 5.47 -7.62 12.22
CA GLY A 51 5.81 -6.75 13.35
C GLY A 51 7.25 -6.87 13.84
N SER A 52 8.07 -7.73 13.24
CA SER A 52 9.50 -7.76 13.50
C SER A 52 10.22 -6.52 12.96
N TYR A 53 11.44 -6.29 13.39
CA TYR A 53 12.28 -5.23 12.83
C TYR A 53 12.55 -5.47 11.35
N GLU A 54 12.79 -6.72 10.97
CA GLU A 54 13.02 -7.16 9.59
C GLU A 54 11.82 -6.84 8.70
N HIS A 55 10.58 -7.04 9.20
CA HIS A 55 9.37 -6.64 8.48
C HIS A 55 9.38 -5.13 8.19
N PHE A 56 9.57 -4.32 9.22
CA PHE A 56 9.55 -2.86 9.07
C PHE A 56 10.68 -2.33 8.18
N SER A 57 11.87 -2.90 8.31
CA SER A 57 13.02 -2.58 7.45
C SER A 57 12.75 -2.98 6.00
N LYS A 58 12.22 -4.18 5.77
CA LYS A 58 11.93 -4.69 4.42
C LYS A 58 10.91 -3.81 3.67
N ILE A 59 9.79 -3.47 4.31
CA ILE A 59 8.80 -2.60 3.66
C ILE A 59 9.33 -1.19 3.43
N ASP A 60 10.18 -0.68 4.32
CA ASP A 60 10.81 0.63 4.16
C ASP A 60 11.74 0.65 2.95
N GLU A 61 12.60 -0.37 2.80
CA GLU A 61 13.49 -0.55 1.65
C GLU A 61 12.71 -0.66 0.32
N VAL A 62 11.72 -1.52 0.28
CA VAL A 62 10.91 -1.75 -0.93
C VAL A 62 10.18 -0.47 -1.33
N MET A 63 9.58 0.23 -0.37
CA MET A 63 8.83 1.44 -0.66
C MET A 63 9.72 2.61 -1.03
N GLU A 64 10.93 2.72 -0.46
CA GLU A 64 11.93 3.68 -0.91
C GLU A 64 12.30 3.46 -2.39
N ALA A 65 12.60 2.19 -2.74
CA ALA A 65 12.95 1.84 -4.12
C ALA A 65 11.82 2.17 -5.11
N ILE A 66 10.58 1.89 -4.74
CA ILE A 66 9.41 2.18 -5.58
C ILE A 66 9.23 3.70 -5.72
N SER A 67 9.29 4.44 -4.62
CA SER A 67 9.11 5.89 -4.60
C SER A 67 10.17 6.60 -5.46
N TYR A 68 11.43 6.29 -5.23
CA TYR A 68 12.53 6.87 -6.00
C TYR A 68 12.37 6.62 -7.49
N ASN A 69 12.16 5.37 -7.89
CA ASN A 69 12.05 5.01 -9.30
C ASN A 69 10.75 5.51 -9.96
N ALA A 70 9.66 5.67 -9.22
CA ALA A 70 8.43 6.27 -9.74
C ALA A 70 8.61 7.76 -10.02
N ILE A 71 9.23 8.50 -9.10
CA ILE A 71 9.54 9.92 -9.27
C ILE A 71 10.50 10.13 -10.44
N LEU A 72 11.59 9.35 -10.49
CA LEU A 72 12.55 9.39 -11.60
C LEU A 72 11.89 9.10 -12.95
N ALA A 73 11.03 8.08 -13.02
CA ALA A 73 10.30 7.71 -14.23
C ALA A 73 9.36 8.83 -14.70
N SER A 74 8.62 9.45 -13.79
CA SER A 74 7.73 10.57 -14.12
C SER A 74 8.51 11.81 -14.56
N SER A 75 9.67 12.07 -13.95
CA SER A 75 10.55 13.16 -14.39
C SER A 75 11.16 12.91 -15.78
N ASN A 76 11.57 11.67 -16.07
CA ASN A 76 12.02 11.29 -17.41
C ASN A 76 10.90 11.42 -18.46
N LEU A 77 9.66 11.04 -18.12
CA LEU A 77 8.50 11.25 -19.00
C LEU A 77 8.19 12.74 -19.23
N ALA A 78 8.49 13.59 -18.25
CA ALA A 78 8.34 15.04 -18.44
C ALA A 78 9.33 15.61 -19.47
N ILE A 79 10.53 15.06 -19.58
CA ILE A 79 11.48 15.41 -20.65
C ILE A 79 10.90 15.03 -22.01
N GLU A 80 10.29 13.85 -22.10
CA GLU A 80 9.78 13.30 -23.37
C GLU A 80 8.46 13.95 -23.81
N LYS A 81 7.53 14.15 -22.86
CA LYS A 81 6.12 14.51 -23.13
C LYS A 81 5.68 15.86 -22.56
N GLY A 82 6.56 16.57 -21.87
CA GLY A 82 6.25 17.79 -21.13
C GLY A 82 5.77 17.50 -19.69
N ALA A 83 6.02 18.44 -18.80
CA ALA A 83 5.54 18.40 -17.43
C ALA A 83 4.00 18.57 -17.39
N TYR A 84 3.36 18.08 -16.31
CA TYR A 84 1.94 18.33 -16.13
C TYR A 84 1.66 19.83 -15.92
N PRO A 85 0.50 20.35 -16.37
CA PRO A 85 0.23 21.80 -16.38
C PRO A 85 0.33 22.49 -15.01
N GLU A 86 -0.02 21.81 -13.91
CA GLU A 86 0.05 22.36 -12.55
C GLU A 86 1.41 22.13 -11.85
N PHE A 87 2.42 21.71 -12.57
CA PHE A 87 3.77 21.53 -12.00
C PHE A 87 4.33 22.83 -11.38
N PRO A 88 4.25 24.01 -12.03
CA PRO A 88 4.74 25.25 -11.43
C PRO A 88 4.01 25.57 -10.12
N GLY A 89 4.77 25.83 -9.04
CA GLY A 89 4.25 26.11 -7.71
C GLY A 89 3.87 24.87 -6.88
N SER A 90 3.91 23.67 -7.45
CA SER A 90 3.69 22.41 -6.74
C SER A 90 4.78 22.13 -5.71
N LYS A 91 4.57 21.14 -4.84
CA LYS A 91 5.63 20.62 -3.96
C LYS A 91 6.80 20.05 -4.77
N TRP A 92 6.50 19.34 -5.87
CA TRP A 92 7.50 18.77 -6.77
C TRP A 92 8.43 19.85 -7.35
N SER A 93 7.90 20.99 -7.81
CA SER A 93 8.71 22.08 -8.36
C SER A 93 9.61 22.76 -7.32
N LYS A 94 9.29 22.59 -6.02
CA LYS A 94 10.08 23.07 -4.89
C LYS A 94 11.09 22.02 -4.40
N GLY A 95 11.12 20.84 -5.00
CA GLY A 95 11.94 19.71 -4.54
C GLY A 95 11.47 19.12 -3.22
N ILE A 96 10.18 19.26 -2.88
CA ILE A 96 9.57 18.70 -1.67
C ILE A 96 8.89 17.38 -2.04
N PHE A 97 9.46 16.27 -1.58
CA PHE A 97 9.00 14.90 -1.83
C PHE A 97 8.22 14.33 -0.64
N PRO A 98 7.55 13.17 -0.76
CA PRO A 98 6.80 12.57 0.35
C PRO A 98 7.65 12.42 1.62
N ILE A 99 8.89 11.94 1.50
CA ILE A 99 9.80 11.74 2.63
C ILE A 99 10.14 13.04 3.37
N ASP A 100 10.17 14.17 2.69
CA ASP A 100 10.48 15.47 3.31
C ASP A 100 9.34 15.95 4.22
N THR A 101 8.10 15.54 3.92
CA THR A 101 6.91 15.89 4.70
C THR A 101 6.39 14.74 5.56
N ALA A 102 7.14 13.64 5.63
CA ALA A 102 6.77 12.49 6.44
C ALA A 102 6.82 12.83 7.94
N ASN A 103 5.94 12.17 8.68
CA ASN A 103 5.85 12.34 10.14
C ASN A 103 7.15 11.87 10.82
N GLU A 104 7.68 12.68 11.74
CA GLU A 104 8.96 12.38 12.39
C GLU A 104 8.90 11.12 13.29
N GLU A 105 7.77 10.84 13.93
CA GLU A 105 7.62 9.60 14.70
C GLU A 105 7.56 8.36 13.78
N ALA A 106 7.01 8.49 12.58
CA ALA A 106 7.06 7.42 11.59
C ALA A 106 8.48 7.16 11.07
N LYS A 107 9.29 8.20 10.92
CA LYS A 107 10.70 8.06 10.51
C LYS A 107 11.53 7.27 11.55
N LYS A 108 11.19 7.41 12.84
CA LYS A 108 11.88 6.70 13.94
C LYS A 108 11.53 5.21 14.03
N LEU A 109 10.48 4.73 13.36
CA LEU A 109 10.08 3.32 13.41
C LEU A 109 11.09 2.39 12.75
N VAL A 110 11.84 2.89 11.78
CA VAL A 110 12.98 2.21 11.17
C VAL A 110 14.17 3.17 11.25
N ASP A 111 15.15 2.83 12.07
CA ASP A 111 16.35 3.63 12.18
C ASP A 111 17.24 3.37 10.96
N ARG A 112 17.31 4.36 10.09
CA ARG A 112 18.25 4.43 8.97
C ARG A 112 19.40 5.38 9.25
N GLY A 113 19.57 5.76 10.51
CA GLY A 113 20.71 6.54 10.98
C GLY A 113 22.02 5.76 10.90
N GLY A 114 23.12 6.42 10.63
CA GLY A 114 24.44 5.83 10.57
C GLY A 114 24.87 5.42 9.15
N LEU A 115 25.67 4.36 9.05
CA LEU A 115 26.43 3.94 7.87
C LEU A 115 25.59 3.61 6.61
N PHE A 116 24.30 3.39 6.73
CA PHE A 116 23.47 2.89 5.62
C PHE A 116 22.45 3.89 5.06
N GLY A 117 22.08 4.95 5.75
CA GLY A 117 21.21 6.01 5.26
C GLY A 117 20.08 5.55 4.32
N TYR A 118 19.71 6.39 3.41
CA TYR A 118 18.84 6.05 2.28
C TYR A 118 19.63 5.33 1.19
N MET A 119 18.95 4.39 0.46
CA MET A 119 19.60 3.60 -0.61
C MET A 119 19.89 4.40 -1.87
N TYR A 120 19.25 5.54 -2.05
CA TYR A 120 19.28 6.33 -3.28
C TYR A 120 19.74 7.76 -3.05
N ASP A 121 20.27 8.38 -4.09
CA ASP A 121 20.67 9.80 -4.12
C ASP A 121 19.43 10.69 -4.34
N TRP A 122 18.74 10.99 -3.24
CA TRP A 122 17.54 11.82 -3.24
C TRP A 122 17.83 13.28 -3.64
N ASP A 123 18.99 13.82 -3.29
CA ASP A 123 19.34 15.21 -3.61
C ASP A 123 19.53 15.38 -5.12
N ASN A 124 20.21 14.46 -5.78
CA ASN A 124 20.32 14.45 -7.23
C ASN A 124 18.93 14.31 -7.90
N LEU A 125 18.06 13.46 -7.36
CA LEU A 125 16.70 13.33 -7.90
C LEU A 125 15.88 14.62 -7.75
N LYS A 126 16.01 15.33 -6.62
CA LYS A 126 15.36 16.63 -6.41
C LYS A 126 15.80 17.66 -7.45
N GLU A 127 17.10 17.74 -7.73
CA GLU A 127 17.61 18.66 -8.76
C GLU A 127 17.10 18.28 -10.16
N LYS A 128 17.09 16.99 -10.51
CA LYS A 128 16.49 16.53 -11.78
C LYS A 128 15.03 16.91 -11.90
N VAL A 129 14.24 16.72 -10.86
CA VAL A 129 12.80 17.08 -10.86
C VAL A 129 12.60 18.59 -11.01
N LYS A 130 13.40 19.41 -10.33
CA LYS A 130 13.34 20.88 -10.49
C LYS A 130 13.65 21.31 -11.91
N GLN A 131 14.63 20.68 -12.55
CA GLN A 131 15.08 21.02 -13.91
C GLN A 131 14.12 20.50 -14.98
N ASN A 132 13.72 19.26 -14.88
CA ASN A 132 12.97 18.54 -15.93
C ASN A 132 11.45 18.61 -15.74
N GLY A 133 10.99 18.89 -14.52
CA GLY A 133 9.57 18.77 -14.16
C GLY A 133 9.16 17.34 -13.81
N MET A 134 7.85 17.19 -13.64
CA MET A 134 7.17 15.92 -13.43
C MET A 134 6.05 15.77 -14.47
N ARG A 135 5.88 14.56 -15.01
CA ARG A 135 4.78 14.26 -15.93
C ARG A 135 3.44 14.12 -15.20
N ASN A 136 3.45 13.69 -13.95
CA ASN A 136 2.29 13.35 -13.15
C ASN A 136 2.29 14.17 -11.85
N GLY A 137 1.14 14.73 -11.48
CA GLY A 137 0.97 15.53 -10.26
C GLY A 137 0.90 14.69 -8.99
N TYR A 138 0.39 13.44 -9.12
CA TYR A 138 0.41 12.41 -8.07
C TYR A 138 0.86 11.09 -8.68
N LEU A 139 1.59 10.28 -7.90
CA LEU A 139 2.24 9.07 -8.40
C LEU A 139 1.79 7.78 -7.71
N MET A 140 1.68 7.78 -6.37
CA MET A 140 1.61 6.56 -5.60
C MET A 140 0.40 6.54 -4.67
N ALA A 141 -0.39 5.48 -4.78
CA ALA A 141 -1.49 5.15 -3.89
C ALA A 141 -1.60 3.63 -3.77
N ILE A 142 -2.01 3.13 -2.61
CA ILE A 142 -2.18 1.69 -2.39
C ILE A 142 -3.67 1.36 -2.36
N ALA A 143 -4.11 0.62 -3.39
CA ALA A 143 -5.49 0.19 -3.57
C ALA A 143 -5.76 -1.16 -2.89
N PRO A 144 -7.05 -1.58 -2.70
CA PRO A 144 -7.40 -2.85 -2.08
C PRO A 144 -6.95 -4.09 -2.85
N THR A 145 -6.88 -4.04 -4.17
CA THR A 145 -6.36 -5.08 -5.09
C THR A 145 -7.03 -6.47 -5.01
N SER A 146 -8.24 -6.56 -4.46
CA SER A 146 -8.91 -7.86 -4.20
C SER A 146 -9.01 -8.77 -5.43
N SER A 147 -9.44 -8.24 -6.58
CA SER A 147 -9.60 -9.04 -7.81
C SER A 147 -8.30 -9.25 -8.56
N ILE A 148 -7.46 -8.21 -8.66
CA ILE A 148 -6.21 -8.30 -9.42
C ILE A 148 -5.16 -9.18 -8.73
N SER A 149 -5.18 -9.28 -7.41
CA SER A 149 -4.28 -10.19 -6.68
C SER A 149 -4.58 -11.66 -6.99
N ILE A 150 -5.86 -12.03 -7.10
CA ILE A 150 -6.29 -13.37 -7.52
C ILE A 150 -5.83 -13.65 -8.95
N LEU A 151 -6.00 -12.68 -9.85
CA LEU A 151 -5.61 -12.83 -11.26
C LEU A 151 -4.11 -13.12 -11.42
N VAL A 152 -3.26 -12.52 -10.60
CA VAL A 152 -1.80 -12.72 -10.66
C VAL A 152 -1.28 -13.77 -9.67
N GLY A 153 -2.15 -14.35 -8.85
CA GLY A 153 -1.79 -15.43 -7.92
C GLY A 153 -0.97 -14.97 -6.70
N THR A 154 -1.23 -13.78 -6.17
CA THR A 154 -0.57 -13.25 -4.97
C THR A 154 -1.57 -12.87 -3.87
N THR A 155 -1.08 -12.50 -2.68
CA THR A 155 -1.94 -11.98 -1.61
C THR A 155 -2.40 -10.56 -1.92
N GLN A 156 -3.64 -10.25 -1.54
CA GLN A 156 -4.19 -8.91 -1.73
C GLN A 156 -3.50 -7.89 -0.80
N THR A 157 -3.48 -6.64 -1.21
CA THR A 157 -3.06 -5.48 -0.43
C THR A 157 -1.68 -5.58 0.23
N ILE A 158 -1.55 -4.88 1.35
CA ILE A 158 -0.41 -4.71 2.24
C ILE A 158 -0.73 -5.27 3.63
N GLU A 159 -1.61 -6.24 3.69
CA GLU A 159 -2.23 -6.76 4.90
C GLU A 159 -1.94 -8.24 5.07
N PRO A 160 -2.03 -8.76 6.31
CA PRO A 160 -1.99 -10.19 6.54
C PRO A 160 -3.16 -10.89 5.83
N VAL A 161 -3.00 -12.16 5.57
CA VAL A 161 -4.11 -12.99 5.05
C VAL A 161 -5.25 -13.07 6.08
N TYR A 162 -6.48 -13.13 5.63
CA TYR A 162 -7.61 -13.38 6.54
C TYR A 162 -7.49 -14.75 7.21
N LYS A 163 -7.17 -15.77 6.41
CA LYS A 163 -6.95 -17.16 6.81
C LYS A 163 -5.85 -17.76 5.93
N ARG A 164 -5.20 -18.80 6.40
CA ARG A 164 -4.20 -19.54 5.60
C ARG A 164 -4.87 -20.42 4.54
N LYS A 165 -6.08 -20.91 4.82
CA LYS A 165 -6.93 -21.72 3.93
C LYS A 165 -8.36 -21.27 4.12
N TRP A 166 -9.10 -21.16 3.01
CA TRP A 166 -10.54 -20.82 3.03
C TRP A 166 -11.24 -21.44 1.84
N PHE A 167 -12.55 -21.32 1.79
CA PHE A 167 -13.34 -21.70 0.62
C PHE A 167 -13.94 -20.44 0.02
N GLU A 168 -13.88 -20.33 -1.29
CA GLU A 168 -14.60 -19.31 -2.05
C GLU A 168 -15.78 -19.96 -2.77
N GLU A 169 -16.97 -19.41 -2.58
CA GLU A 169 -18.15 -19.80 -3.32
C GLU A 169 -18.28 -18.96 -4.59
N ASN A 170 -18.43 -19.62 -5.71
CA ASN A 170 -18.70 -18.97 -7.00
C ASN A 170 -19.78 -19.75 -7.75
N LEU A 171 -20.15 -19.30 -8.96
CA LEU A 171 -21.14 -19.95 -9.79
C LEU A 171 -20.84 -21.43 -10.13
N SER A 172 -19.59 -21.84 -10.00
CA SER A 172 -19.14 -23.23 -10.24
C SER A 172 -19.08 -24.07 -8.96
N GLY A 173 -19.39 -23.50 -7.81
CA GLY A 173 -19.38 -24.17 -6.49
C GLY A 173 -18.32 -23.63 -5.54
N MET A 174 -18.07 -24.36 -4.47
CA MET A 174 -17.07 -24.02 -3.45
C MET A 174 -15.68 -24.45 -3.90
N ILE A 175 -14.75 -23.51 -4.00
CA ILE A 175 -13.37 -23.75 -4.38
C ILE A 175 -12.48 -23.56 -3.14
N PRO A 176 -11.67 -24.59 -2.78
CA PRO A 176 -10.67 -24.42 -1.72
C PRO A 176 -9.55 -23.49 -2.21
N VAL A 177 -9.28 -22.45 -1.45
CA VAL A 177 -8.20 -21.50 -1.70
C VAL A 177 -7.21 -21.55 -0.55
N VAL A 178 -5.93 -21.47 -0.88
CA VAL A 178 -4.85 -21.41 0.10
C VAL A 178 -3.98 -20.18 -0.15
N ALA A 179 -3.31 -19.69 0.89
CA ALA A 179 -2.33 -18.63 0.71
C ALA A 179 -1.25 -19.08 -0.30
N PRO A 180 -0.76 -18.19 -1.17
CA PRO A 180 0.24 -18.54 -2.18
C PRO A 180 1.48 -19.21 -1.55
N ASN A 181 1.99 -20.27 -2.17
CA ASN A 181 3.15 -21.02 -1.71
C ASN A 181 3.08 -21.49 -0.24
N LEU A 182 1.85 -21.73 0.27
CA LEU A 182 1.64 -22.24 1.63
C LEU A 182 2.21 -23.65 1.76
N ASN A 183 3.21 -23.79 2.63
CA ASN A 183 3.88 -25.06 2.95
C ASN A 183 4.34 -25.03 4.42
N PRO A 184 4.94 -26.11 4.97
CA PRO A 184 5.37 -26.13 6.36
C PRO A 184 6.33 -25.00 6.74
N ASP A 185 7.22 -24.56 5.85
CA ASP A 185 8.21 -23.53 6.11
C ASP A 185 7.60 -22.13 6.15
N THR A 186 6.60 -21.86 5.28
CA THR A 186 5.92 -20.57 5.20
C THR A 186 4.71 -20.43 6.14
N TRP A 187 4.21 -21.55 6.67
CA TRP A 187 2.99 -21.57 7.49
C TRP A 187 3.01 -20.60 8.67
N GLY A 188 4.12 -20.54 9.40
CA GLY A 188 4.27 -19.70 10.59
C GLY A 188 4.31 -18.20 10.27
N PHE A 189 4.67 -17.83 9.05
CA PHE A 189 4.83 -16.45 8.62
C PHE A 189 3.54 -15.86 7.99
N TYR A 190 2.58 -16.71 7.59
CA TYR A 190 1.23 -16.28 7.22
C TYR A 190 0.37 -16.07 8.47
N THR A 191 0.61 -14.95 9.18
CA THR A 191 -0.20 -14.59 10.35
C THR A 191 -1.58 -14.15 9.92
N PRO A 192 -2.69 -14.73 10.44
CA PRO A 192 -4.03 -14.25 10.15
C PRO A 192 -4.28 -12.84 10.69
N ALA A 193 -5.00 -12.01 9.91
CA ALA A 193 -5.21 -10.60 10.20
C ALA A 193 -5.87 -10.34 11.57
N TYR A 194 -6.83 -11.21 11.97
CA TYR A 194 -7.53 -11.10 13.25
C TYR A 194 -6.71 -11.58 14.47
N GLU A 195 -5.62 -12.28 14.25
CA GLU A 195 -4.69 -12.72 15.30
C GLU A 195 -3.61 -11.68 15.58
N LEU A 196 -3.31 -10.83 14.60
CA LEU A 196 -2.27 -9.83 14.69
C LEU A 196 -2.70 -8.63 15.56
N ASP A 197 -1.76 -8.09 16.35
CA ASP A 197 -1.95 -6.78 16.99
C ASP A 197 -2.07 -5.69 15.93
N GLN A 198 -3.19 -4.99 15.88
CA GLN A 198 -3.48 -3.98 14.86
C GLN A 198 -2.53 -2.79 14.91
N ARG A 199 -1.85 -2.55 16.03
CA ARG A 199 -0.78 -1.55 16.12
C ARG A 199 0.39 -1.86 15.17
N VAL A 200 0.63 -3.12 14.86
CA VAL A 200 1.61 -3.53 13.86
C VAL A 200 1.22 -3.02 12.47
N LEU A 201 -0.06 -3.18 12.08
CA LEU A 201 -0.56 -2.69 10.79
C LEU A 201 -0.45 -1.17 10.69
N ILE A 202 -0.79 -0.45 11.75
CA ILE A 202 -0.67 1.01 11.78
C ILE A 202 0.78 1.45 11.62
N LYS A 203 1.73 0.80 12.32
CA LYS A 203 3.16 1.11 12.20
C LYS A 203 3.67 0.82 10.77
N ALA A 204 3.33 -0.34 10.22
CA ALA A 204 3.66 -0.68 8.84
C ALA A 204 3.06 0.33 7.85
N GLY A 205 1.80 0.73 8.07
CA GLY A 205 1.14 1.79 7.31
C GLY A 205 1.87 3.14 7.39
N ALA A 206 2.34 3.52 8.57
CA ALA A 206 3.10 4.75 8.76
C ALA A 206 4.46 4.72 8.03
N ILE A 207 5.13 3.57 8.03
CA ILE A 207 6.39 3.37 7.31
C ILE A 207 6.16 3.53 5.79
N ARG A 208 5.13 2.90 5.23
CA ARG A 208 4.76 3.05 3.81
C ARG A 208 4.37 4.49 3.47
N GLN A 209 3.65 5.17 4.38
CA GLN A 209 3.17 6.53 4.17
C GLN A 209 4.30 7.55 3.99
N LYS A 210 5.51 7.28 4.48
CA LYS A 210 6.69 8.13 4.24
C LYS A 210 7.02 8.26 2.76
N TRP A 211 6.73 7.24 1.98
CA TRP A 211 7.18 7.08 0.60
C TRP A 211 6.11 7.35 -0.45
N ILE A 212 4.84 7.44 -0.05
CA ILE A 212 3.72 7.65 -0.97
C ILE A 212 3.11 9.03 -0.80
N ASP A 213 2.70 9.63 -1.90
CA ASP A 213 2.12 10.99 -1.93
C ASP A 213 0.60 11.01 -1.73
N GLN A 214 -0.08 9.87 -1.88
CA GLN A 214 -1.52 9.73 -1.64
C GLN A 214 -1.81 8.82 -0.43
N GLY A 215 -3.02 8.27 -0.35
CA GLY A 215 -3.43 7.38 0.73
C GLY A 215 -3.16 5.91 0.43
N GLN A 216 -3.48 5.08 1.42
CA GLN A 216 -3.43 3.63 1.34
C GLN A 216 -4.70 3.02 1.89
N SER A 217 -5.18 1.95 1.27
CA SER A 217 -6.31 1.15 1.75
C SER A 217 -5.82 0.24 2.87
N LEU A 218 -5.81 0.77 4.08
CA LEU A 218 -5.36 0.07 5.29
C LEU A 218 -6.58 -0.32 6.12
N ASN A 219 -6.93 -1.60 6.12
CA ASN A 219 -8.00 -2.14 6.95
C ASN A 219 -7.54 -2.36 8.38
N ILE A 220 -8.49 -2.35 9.30
CA ILE A 220 -8.28 -2.70 10.71
C ILE A 220 -9.18 -3.90 11.01
N PHE A 221 -8.62 -4.91 11.67
CA PHE A 221 -9.27 -6.17 11.96
C PHE A 221 -9.47 -6.35 13.45
N ILE A 222 -10.70 -6.58 13.89
CA ILE A 222 -11.00 -6.73 15.29
C ILE A 222 -11.99 -7.87 15.52
N THR A 223 -11.70 -8.70 16.51
CA THR A 223 -12.69 -9.65 17.03
C THR A 223 -13.56 -8.97 18.07
N LEU A 224 -14.85 -9.29 18.13
CA LEU A 224 -15.81 -8.60 19.01
C LEU A 224 -15.46 -8.73 20.50
N ASP A 225 -14.78 -9.79 20.89
CA ASP A 225 -14.25 -9.99 22.25
C ASP A 225 -13.14 -8.98 22.63
N LYS A 226 -12.42 -8.48 21.64
CA LYS A 226 -11.36 -7.46 21.81
C LYS A 226 -11.85 -6.04 21.51
N ALA A 227 -13.06 -5.90 20.95
CA ALA A 227 -13.63 -4.62 20.57
C ALA A 227 -14.03 -3.82 21.84
N SER A 228 -13.23 -2.80 22.15
CA SER A 228 -13.59 -1.82 23.16
C SER A 228 -13.39 -0.41 22.61
N GLY A 229 -14.18 0.56 23.07
CA GLY A 229 -14.03 1.95 22.65
C GLY A 229 -12.63 2.49 22.93
N LYS A 230 -12.00 2.07 24.02
CA LYS A 230 -10.63 2.42 24.35
C LYS A 230 -9.62 1.87 23.31
N TYR A 231 -9.72 0.56 22.99
CA TYR A 231 -8.82 -0.06 22.03
C TYR A 231 -8.93 0.57 20.65
N LEU A 232 -10.16 0.80 20.17
CA LEU A 232 -10.39 1.47 18.89
C LEU A 232 -9.83 2.89 18.90
N ASN A 233 -10.09 3.65 19.95
CA ASN A 233 -9.52 4.99 20.10
C ASN A 233 -7.99 4.95 20.05
N ASP A 234 -7.36 4.02 20.75
CA ASP A 234 -5.89 3.89 20.79
C ASP A 234 -5.30 3.59 19.41
N ILE A 235 -5.95 2.73 18.61
CA ILE A 235 -5.55 2.39 17.24
C ILE A 235 -5.66 3.61 16.31
N TYR A 236 -6.80 4.30 16.30
CA TYR A 236 -6.99 5.46 15.43
C TYR A 236 -6.11 6.65 15.85
N MET A 237 -5.92 6.85 17.16
CA MET A 237 -5.01 7.88 17.67
C MET A 237 -3.56 7.56 17.33
N LEU A 238 -3.16 6.29 17.36
CA LEU A 238 -1.83 5.88 16.90
C LEU A 238 -1.64 6.17 15.41
N ALA A 239 -2.63 5.84 14.57
CA ALA A 239 -2.61 6.14 13.14
C ALA A 239 -2.41 7.65 12.88
N TRP A 240 -3.20 8.48 13.57
CA TRP A 240 -3.08 9.93 13.48
C TRP A 240 -1.72 10.44 13.95
N LYS A 241 -1.23 9.99 15.11
CA LYS A 241 0.08 10.38 15.66
C LYS A 241 1.24 10.01 14.74
N LEU A 242 1.14 8.90 14.05
CA LEU A 242 2.16 8.45 13.08
C LEU A 242 1.98 9.02 11.67
N GLY A 243 0.98 9.88 11.44
CA GLY A 243 0.78 10.56 10.17
C GLY A 243 0.23 9.68 9.05
N VAL A 244 -0.47 8.59 9.38
CA VAL A 244 -1.19 7.78 8.38
C VAL A 244 -2.35 8.61 7.83
N LYS A 245 -2.40 8.82 6.51
CA LYS A 245 -3.40 9.70 5.87
C LYS A 245 -4.80 9.11 5.86
N SER A 246 -4.91 7.79 5.75
CA SER A 246 -6.20 7.10 5.66
C SER A 246 -6.14 5.72 6.27
N THR A 247 -7.23 5.32 6.90
CA THR A 247 -7.62 3.94 7.14
C THR A 247 -8.83 3.64 6.25
N TYR A 248 -9.12 2.35 6.02
CA TYR A 248 -10.22 1.95 5.15
C TYR A 248 -11.33 1.29 5.96
N TYR A 249 -11.57 -0.01 5.83
CA TYR A 249 -12.61 -0.68 6.60
C TYR A 249 -12.17 -1.02 8.02
N LEU A 250 -13.10 -0.93 8.97
CA LEU A 250 -13.03 -1.65 10.23
C LEU A 250 -13.77 -2.98 10.04
N ARG A 251 -13.01 -4.06 9.96
CA ARG A 251 -13.54 -5.41 9.78
C ARG A 251 -13.68 -6.10 11.13
N SER A 252 -14.89 -6.52 11.47
CA SER A 252 -15.17 -7.23 12.73
C SER A 252 -15.53 -8.69 12.47
N GLN A 253 -15.11 -9.57 13.38
CA GLN A 253 -15.45 -10.99 13.36
C GLN A 253 -16.00 -11.42 14.72
N SER A 254 -17.12 -12.14 14.73
CA SER A 254 -17.66 -12.75 15.95
C SER A 254 -16.74 -13.89 16.44
N PRO A 255 -16.58 -14.06 17.77
CA PRO A 255 -15.87 -15.22 18.34
C PRO A 255 -16.44 -16.56 17.89
N GLU A 256 -17.75 -16.64 17.69
CA GLU A 256 -18.46 -17.84 17.26
C GLU A 256 -18.02 -18.31 15.88
N ASN A 257 -17.69 -17.41 14.99
CA ASN A 257 -17.13 -17.73 13.67
C ASN A 257 -15.72 -18.37 13.72
N LYS A 258 -15.05 -18.38 14.86
CA LYS A 258 -13.79 -19.11 15.05
C LYS A 258 -13.97 -20.62 15.13
N LEU A 259 -15.13 -21.08 15.65
CA LEU A 259 -15.41 -22.50 15.89
C LEU A 259 -16.14 -23.16 14.70
N GLU A 260 -16.96 -22.41 13.95
CA GLU A 260 -17.75 -22.96 12.84
C GLU A 260 -16.98 -23.18 11.53
N VAL A 261 -15.76 -22.70 11.42
CA VAL A 261 -14.96 -22.77 10.18
C VAL A 261 -14.30 -24.14 9.97
N ALA A 262 -14.47 -25.08 10.89
CA ALA A 262 -14.10 -26.47 10.61
C ALA A 262 -15.11 -27.16 9.68
N ASP A 263 -16.34 -26.67 9.53
CA ASP A 263 -17.40 -27.49 8.90
C ASP A 263 -18.54 -26.75 8.14
N ARG A 264 -18.50 -25.43 7.91
CA ARG A 264 -19.58 -24.78 7.13
C ARG A 264 -19.10 -23.62 6.25
N SER A 265 -19.74 -23.58 5.09
CA SER A 265 -19.77 -22.55 4.04
C SER A 265 -19.43 -21.14 4.50
N ILE A 266 -18.43 -20.56 3.84
CA ILE A 266 -17.97 -19.20 4.06
C ILE A 266 -18.80 -18.29 3.18
N GLU A 267 -19.56 -17.39 3.80
CA GLU A 267 -20.15 -16.26 3.10
C GLU A 267 -19.04 -15.37 2.51
N CYS A 268 -19.17 -15.07 1.25
CA CYS A 268 -18.24 -14.19 0.52
C CYS A 268 -18.38 -12.75 1.02
N GLU A 269 -17.58 -12.33 1.99
CA GLU A 269 -17.53 -10.94 2.47
C GLU A 269 -16.81 -9.99 1.50
N GLY A 270 -16.42 -10.47 0.34
CA GLY A 270 -15.66 -9.72 -0.67
C GLY A 270 -16.46 -9.11 -1.82
N CYS A 271 -17.78 -9.30 -1.84
CA CYS A 271 -18.65 -8.81 -2.92
C CYS A 271 -19.53 -7.65 -2.44
N GLN A 272 -18.95 -6.49 -2.17
CA GLN A 272 -19.62 -5.19 -2.21
C GLN A 272 -18.71 -4.13 -2.75
#